data_6dff2c48bbe32c4584f1eaf6435689af
#
_entry.id   6dff2c48bbe32c4584f1eaf6435689af
#
_cell.length_a   1.000
_cell.length_b   1.000
_cell.length_c   1.000
_cell.angle_alpha   90.00
_cell.angle_beta   90.00
_cell.angle_gamma   90.00
#
_symmetry.space_group_name_H-M   'P 1'
#
loop_
_entity.id
_entity.type
_entity.pdbx_description
1 polymer ?
#
loop_
_entity_poly.entity_id
_entity_poly.type
_entity_poly.pdbx_seq_one_letter_code
_entity_poly.pdbx_strand_id
1 'polypeptide(L)'
;MTAPMRRVCGALAAAAVLAVAGLSAGSAQAHETSVTVGGAPVTRPLPSSFVGLAFTYSALAKWVSPTGPVDPVLVGLIRGLTPVGHPSLRIGGESADRSWWPIQGYARPIGITYDLGPAWTAAARGLAQATDARLLLGLELQANRPRIDAVEARALLHGIGRRYIQSFQIGNEPNLYPVIPWYRMLHGHPVVWYSKHGTPVYARSPSYGPSQFTAEFAAIMHVIPRYAIAGPETNLPSWTQALIPFLEPRGRVTTLTTHAYGVNNCVKDHNSDRYPTVPNLLRLRASRDLLSTKTPYISLVHHRGGKYRIDEMGSVTCTGSAGVSNTMATALWAVDALFDAARQGVDGVNLHTDYRRINNLFSLDSVNGRWRATVRPIYYGGLLFAHADPAGSRLLDVQGGATATLRVWASQGRDHRMRITLINDSLDRAATVRLRLPAGVRSANGTVERLQAPGGAYATQGVTLGGRSFGTTTSGILAQPRLAAVSARRGSLTVQMPKGSAALVTLGGQLPRR
;
A
#
# COMPACT_ATOMS: atom_id res chain seq x y z
N MET A 1 64.37 -12.04 65.61
CA MET A 1 63.80 -12.12 66.97
C MET A 1 62.29 -12.10 66.77
N THR A 2 61.75 -13.08 66.98
CA THR A 2 60.87 -13.97 67.72
C THR A 2 59.62 -14.37 66.95
N ALA A 3 59.63 -15.64 66.60
CA ALA A 3 58.38 -16.39 66.36
C ALA A 3 57.77 -16.75 67.72
N PRO A 4 56.72 -17.61 67.82
CA PRO A 4 55.44 -17.88 67.13
C PRO A 4 54.29 -17.97 68.13
N MET A 5 53.04 -18.15 67.68
CA MET A 5 52.12 -19.05 68.39
C MET A 5 50.92 -19.51 67.55
N ARG A 6 50.85 -20.82 67.44
CA ARG A 6 49.67 -21.61 66.96
C ARG A 6 48.51 -21.50 67.95
N ARG A 7 47.29 -21.47 67.46
CA ARG A 7 46.17 -22.19 68.11
C ARG A 7 45.20 -22.75 67.08
N VAL A 8 44.91 -24.01 67.28
CA VAL A 8 44.00 -24.94 66.63
C VAL A 8 42.62 -24.79 67.25
N CYS A 9 41.60 -25.21 66.54
CA CYS A 9 40.23 -25.59 66.84
C CYS A 9 39.21 -24.74 66.10
N GLY A 10 38.24 -25.23 65.41
CA GLY A 10 37.52 -26.46 65.38
C GLY A 10 36.50 -26.38 64.26
N ALA A 11 36.29 -27.50 63.60
CA ALA A 11 35.29 -27.64 62.55
C ALA A 11 33.87 -27.61 63.11
N LEU A 12 32.99 -26.79 62.48
CA LEU A 12 31.55 -26.91 62.59
C LEU A 12 30.96 -26.90 61.17
N ALA A 13 30.54 -28.07 60.72
CA ALA A 13 29.82 -28.25 59.47
C ALA A 13 28.38 -27.73 59.65
N ALA A 14 28.04 -26.66 58.96
CA ALA A 14 26.66 -26.21 58.80
C ALA A 14 26.18 -26.67 57.42
N ALA A 15 25.28 -27.63 57.38
CA ALA A 15 24.57 -28.08 56.18
C ALA A 15 23.57 -26.99 55.78
N ALA A 16 23.87 -26.25 54.69
CA ALA A 16 22.92 -25.32 54.07
C ALA A 16 22.02 -26.15 53.12
N VAL A 17 20.76 -26.31 53.50
CA VAL A 17 19.68 -26.79 52.65
C VAL A 17 19.37 -25.71 51.63
N LEU A 18 19.82 -25.86 50.39
CA LEU A 18 19.38 -25.03 49.26
C LEU A 18 17.96 -25.43 48.87
N ALA A 19 16.96 -24.64 49.33
CA ALA A 19 15.63 -24.70 48.79
C ALA A 19 15.67 -24.12 47.35
N VAL A 20 15.69 -24.95 46.31
CA VAL A 20 15.44 -24.56 44.93
C VAL A 20 13.97 -24.20 44.83
N ALA A 21 13.65 -22.92 45.00
CA ALA A 21 12.35 -22.38 44.59
C ALA A 21 12.26 -22.48 43.05
N GLY A 22 11.58 -23.51 42.55
CA GLY A 22 11.22 -23.64 41.16
C GLY A 22 10.34 -22.45 40.75
N LEU A 23 10.94 -21.46 40.11
CA LEU A 23 10.21 -20.47 39.34
C LEU A 23 9.55 -21.22 38.16
N SER A 24 8.36 -21.75 38.39
CA SER A 24 7.45 -22.08 37.30
C SER A 24 7.19 -20.80 36.51
N ALA A 25 7.89 -20.62 35.42
CA ALA A 25 7.51 -19.64 34.41
C ALA A 25 6.08 -20.01 33.98
N GLY A 26 5.11 -19.32 34.56
CA GLY A 26 3.72 -19.41 34.13
C GLY A 26 3.69 -19.08 32.64
N SER A 27 3.51 -20.10 31.81
CA SER A 27 3.17 -19.91 30.41
C SER A 27 1.89 -19.10 30.41
N ALA A 28 1.98 -17.82 30.03
CA ALA A 28 0.81 -17.00 29.79
C ALA A 28 -0.06 -17.78 28.79
N GLN A 29 -1.15 -18.32 29.27
CA GLN A 29 -2.06 -19.15 28.49
C GLN A 29 -2.61 -18.27 27.39
N ALA A 30 -2.20 -18.51 26.14
CA ALA A 30 -2.69 -17.76 24.98
C ALA A 30 -4.20 -17.94 24.96
N HIS A 31 -4.95 -16.86 25.10
CA HIS A 31 -6.40 -16.90 25.03
C HIS A 31 -6.83 -17.49 23.69
N GLU A 32 -7.53 -18.61 23.74
CA GLU A 32 -8.10 -19.21 22.53
C GLU A 32 -9.27 -18.35 22.06
N THR A 33 -9.14 -17.82 20.86
CA THR A 33 -10.17 -17.01 20.22
C THR A 33 -10.85 -17.83 19.12
N SER A 34 -12.18 -17.97 19.18
CA SER A 34 -12.95 -18.72 18.19
C SER A 34 -13.52 -17.79 17.12
N VAL A 35 -13.29 -18.11 15.86
CA VAL A 35 -13.75 -17.36 14.68
C VAL A 35 -14.53 -18.29 13.78
N THR A 36 -15.69 -17.86 13.30
CA THR A 36 -16.53 -18.61 12.34
C THR A 36 -16.40 -17.97 10.96
N VAL A 37 -16.04 -18.76 9.97
CA VAL A 37 -16.02 -18.37 8.56
C VAL A 37 -17.34 -18.75 7.94
N GLY A 38 -18.03 -17.78 7.32
CA GLY A 38 -19.27 -18.01 6.57
C GLY A 38 -19.01 -18.65 5.20
N GLY A 39 -20.06 -19.20 4.60
CA GLY A 39 -20.01 -19.79 3.25
C GLY A 39 -20.47 -18.85 2.14
N ALA A 40 -21.13 -17.73 2.48
CA ALA A 40 -21.69 -16.80 1.50
C ALA A 40 -20.69 -15.66 1.21
N PRO A 41 -20.50 -15.30 -0.08
CA PRO A 41 -19.73 -14.13 -0.46
C PRO A 41 -20.41 -12.84 0.00
N VAL A 42 -19.60 -11.89 0.50
CA VAL A 42 -20.04 -10.55 0.94
C VAL A 42 -19.54 -9.42 0.05
N THR A 43 -18.76 -9.74 -1.00
CA THR A 43 -18.26 -8.76 -1.96
C THR A 43 -18.50 -9.20 -3.40
N ARG A 44 -18.35 -8.24 -4.32
CA ARG A 44 -18.17 -8.51 -5.75
C ARG A 44 -16.84 -9.25 -5.98
N PRO A 45 -16.65 -9.89 -7.16
CA PRO A 45 -15.36 -10.47 -7.52
C PRO A 45 -14.27 -9.39 -7.54
N LEU A 46 -13.12 -9.69 -6.95
CA LEU A 46 -11.96 -8.79 -6.93
C LEU A 46 -11.43 -8.57 -8.35
N PRO A 47 -11.28 -7.31 -8.81
CA PRO A 47 -10.67 -7.03 -10.11
C PRO A 47 -9.22 -7.52 -10.19
N SER A 48 -8.78 -7.96 -11.37
CA SER A 48 -7.38 -8.37 -11.57
C SER A 48 -6.38 -7.22 -11.42
N SER A 49 -6.83 -5.97 -11.58
CA SER A 49 -6.04 -4.75 -11.40
C SER A 49 -6.19 -4.14 -10.00
N PHE A 50 -6.64 -4.93 -9.00
CA PHE A 50 -6.97 -4.38 -7.68
C PHE A 50 -5.74 -3.74 -7.02
N VAL A 51 -4.64 -4.48 -6.89
CA VAL A 51 -3.38 -3.92 -6.37
C VAL A 51 -2.55 -3.39 -7.54
N GLY A 52 -2.08 -2.16 -7.41
CA GLY A 52 -1.17 -1.51 -8.34
C GLY A 52 -0.14 -0.66 -7.61
N LEU A 53 0.63 0.11 -8.34
CA LEU A 53 1.64 1.03 -7.80
C LEU A 53 1.35 2.47 -8.20
N ALA A 54 1.68 3.42 -7.32
CA ALA A 54 1.71 4.86 -7.61
C ALA A 54 3.13 5.37 -7.42
N PHE A 55 3.67 6.07 -8.44
CA PHE A 55 5.00 6.65 -8.40
C PHE A 55 5.11 7.91 -9.28
N THR A 56 6.18 8.67 -9.05
CA THR A 56 6.39 9.96 -9.71
C THR A 56 6.91 9.82 -11.14
N TYR A 57 6.76 10.87 -11.94
CA TYR A 57 7.34 10.99 -13.27
C TYR A 57 8.86 10.80 -13.27
N SER A 58 9.53 11.40 -12.27
CA SER A 58 10.98 11.30 -12.13
C SER A 58 11.45 9.89 -11.70
N ALA A 59 10.64 9.14 -10.96
CA ALA A 59 10.95 7.77 -10.59
C ALA A 59 10.99 6.86 -11.81
N LEU A 60 10.02 6.99 -12.73
CA LEU A 60 10.02 6.25 -13.98
C LEU A 60 11.33 6.47 -14.76
N ALA A 61 11.72 7.73 -14.94
CA ALA A 61 12.93 8.06 -15.69
C ALA A 61 14.23 7.50 -15.07
N LYS A 62 14.21 7.21 -13.77
CA LYS A 62 15.34 6.61 -13.05
C LYS A 62 15.32 5.08 -13.06
N TRP A 63 14.14 4.47 -13.14
CA TRP A 63 13.97 3.03 -13.07
C TRP A 63 13.91 2.35 -14.42
N VAL A 64 13.61 3.09 -15.48
CA VAL A 64 13.39 2.53 -16.82
C VAL A 64 14.24 3.27 -17.83
N SER A 65 15.08 2.53 -18.55
CA SER A 65 15.82 3.06 -19.68
C SER A 65 14.87 3.32 -20.88
N PRO A 66 15.02 4.46 -21.58
CA PRO A 66 14.22 4.74 -22.77
C PRO A 66 14.62 3.89 -23.99
N THR A 67 15.83 3.32 -24.00
CA THR A 67 16.42 2.65 -25.17
C THR A 67 16.74 1.17 -24.97
N GLY A 68 16.57 0.66 -23.75
CA GLY A 68 16.85 -0.74 -23.44
C GLY A 68 15.62 -1.51 -22.99
N PRO A 69 15.74 -2.83 -22.79
CA PRO A 69 14.69 -3.62 -22.20
C PRO A 69 14.44 -3.16 -20.76
N VAL A 70 13.19 -3.23 -20.34
CA VAL A 70 12.84 -2.95 -18.93
C VAL A 70 13.47 -4.01 -18.05
N ASP A 71 14.07 -3.55 -16.96
CA ASP A 71 14.75 -4.44 -16.02
C ASP A 71 13.80 -5.49 -15.43
N PRO A 72 14.18 -6.78 -15.46
CA PRO A 72 13.34 -7.87 -14.98
C PRO A 72 13.05 -7.77 -13.48
N VAL A 73 13.88 -7.08 -12.68
CA VAL A 73 13.63 -6.87 -11.24
C VAL A 73 12.36 -6.05 -11.03
N LEU A 74 12.23 -4.91 -11.74
CA LEU A 74 11.04 -4.07 -11.66
C LEU A 74 9.80 -4.80 -12.18
N VAL A 75 9.94 -5.52 -13.30
CA VAL A 75 8.85 -6.35 -13.86
C VAL A 75 8.41 -7.41 -12.85
N GLY A 76 9.36 -8.12 -12.24
CA GLY A 76 9.10 -9.14 -11.22
C GLY A 76 8.36 -8.58 -10.02
N LEU A 77 8.75 -7.40 -9.51
CA LEU A 77 8.10 -6.73 -8.39
C LEU A 77 6.68 -6.27 -8.74
N ILE A 78 6.45 -5.72 -9.91
CA ILE A 78 5.10 -5.29 -10.34
C ILE A 78 4.20 -6.52 -10.51
N ARG A 79 4.68 -7.54 -11.22
CA ARG A 79 3.91 -8.76 -11.50
C ARG A 79 3.68 -9.61 -10.25
N GLY A 80 4.56 -9.55 -9.25
CA GLY A 80 4.36 -10.20 -7.96
C GLY A 80 3.08 -9.74 -7.25
N LEU A 81 2.78 -8.44 -7.30
CA LEU A 81 1.55 -7.88 -6.72
C LEU A 81 0.29 -8.11 -7.58
N THR A 82 0.47 -8.29 -8.89
CA THR A 82 -0.63 -8.53 -9.84
C THR A 82 -0.23 -9.65 -10.80
N PRO A 83 -0.24 -10.91 -10.35
CA PRO A 83 0.25 -12.04 -11.14
C PRO A 83 -0.63 -12.35 -12.36
N VAL A 84 -1.91 -11.97 -12.30
CA VAL A 84 -2.90 -12.22 -13.37
C VAL A 84 -3.56 -10.91 -13.79
N GLY A 85 -3.76 -10.73 -15.09
CA GLY A 85 -4.40 -9.54 -15.68
C GLY A 85 -3.44 -8.36 -15.82
N HIS A 86 -4.00 -7.15 -15.84
CA HIS A 86 -3.28 -5.92 -16.12
C HIS A 86 -2.99 -5.15 -14.83
N PRO A 87 -1.74 -5.03 -14.38
CA PRO A 87 -1.38 -4.14 -13.29
C PRO A 87 -1.83 -2.71 -13.57
N SER A 88 -2.33 -2.01 -12.56
CA SER A 88 -2.61 -0.58 -12.65
C SER A 88 -1.41 0.20 -12.14
N LEU A 89 -0.80 1.01 -12.99
CA LEU A 89 0.32 1.87 -12.61
C LEU A 89 -0.11 3.33 -12.72
N ARG A 90 -0.18 4.00 -11.60
CA ARG A 90 -0.38 5.44 -11.55
C ARG A 90 0.98 6.13 -11.61
N ILE A 91 1.20 6.93 -12.65
CA ILE A 91 2.38 7.79 -12.81
C ILE A 91 1.91 9.22 -12.72
N GLY A 92 2.26 9.90 -11.64
CA GLY A 92 1.69 11.22 -11.34
C GLY A 92 2.11 11.71 -9.96
N GLY A 93 1.12 11.91 -9.08
CA GLY A 93 1.34 12.54 -7.80
C GLY A 93 1.74 14.00 -7.94
N GLU A 94 2.37 14.56 -6.92
CA GLU A 94 2.90 15.92 -6.95
C GLU A 94 3.76 16.22 -8.18
N SER A 95 4.42 15.20 -8.76
CA SER A 95 5.25 15.36 -9.94
C SER A 95 4.47 15.68 -11.22
N ALA A 96 3.18 15.36 -11.30
CA ALA A 96 2.35 15.77 -12.43
C ALA A 96 2.27 17.29 -12.52
N ASP A 97 2.01 17.96 -11.39
CA ASP A 97 1.92 19.42 -11.30
C ASP A 97 3.27 20.15 -11.45
N ARG A 98 4.35 19.39 -11.62
CA ARG A 98 5.71 19.93 -11.80
C ARG A 98 6.36 19.47 -13.09
N SER A 99 5.62 18.80 -13.95
CA SER A 99 6.06 18.30 -15.24
C SER A 99 5.23 18.92 -16.36
N TRP A 100 5.79 19.01 -17.54
CA TRP A 100 5.06 19.43 -18.72
C TRP A 100 5.72 18.88 -19.99
N TRP A 101 4.99 18.87 -21.09
CA TRP A 101 5.55 18.66 -22.40
C TRP A 101 5.95 20.01 -23.02
N PRO A 102 7.25 20.26 -23.27
CA PRO A 102 7.73 21.54 -23.81
C PRO A 102 7.03 21.92 -25.12
N ILE A 103 6.61 23.19 -25.20
CA ILE A 103 5.92 23.77 -26.36
C ILE A 103 6.84 24.82 -26.98
N GLN A 104 7.13 24.66 -28.27
CA GLN A 104 7.99 25.62 -29.00
C GLN A 104 7.43 27.05 -28.89
N GLY A 105 8.29 28.00 -28.52
CA GLY A 105 7.93 29.41 -28.35
C GLY A 105 7.09 29.70 -27.11
N TYR A 106 6.91 28.73 -26.21
CA TYR A 106 6.15 28.93 -24.97
C TYR A 106 7.07 28.80 -23.75
N ALA A 107 7.08 29.83 -22.90
CA ALA A 107 7.91 29.79 -21.70
C ALA A 107 7.41 28.75 -20.70
N ARG A 108 8.34 27.96 -20.15
CA ARG A 108 8.04 27.03 -19.06
C ARG A 108 7.49 27.78 -17.85
N PRO A 109 6.33 27.37 -17.28
CA PRO A 109 5.84 27.94 -16.03
C PRO A 109 6.84 27.79 -14.89
N ILE A 110 6.95 28.79 -14.03
CA ILE A 110 8.02 28.89 -13.00
C ILE A 110 8.04 27.68 -12.06
N GLY A 111 6.90 27.18 -11.64
CA GLY A 111 6.81 26.03 -10.70
C GLY A 111 7.09 24.67 -11.33
N ILE A 112 7.15 24.58 -12.66
CA ILE A 112 7.48 23.34 -13.38
C ILE A 112 8.98 23.12 -13.33
N THR A 113 9.39 21.90 -12.95
CA THR A 113 10.79 21.53 -12.74
C THR A 113 11.27 20.39 -13.62
N TYR A 114 10.34 19.74 -14.36
CA TYR A 114 10.66 18.55 -15.15
C TYR A 114 10.04 18.62 -16.55
N ASP A 115 10.89 18.47 -17.58
CA ASP A 115 10.46 18.44 -18.98
C ASP A 115 10.23 16.99 -19.42
N LEU A 116 9.03 16.69 -19.89
CA LEU A 116 8.72 15.42 -20.54
C LEU A 116 9.23 15.42 -21.98
N GLY A 117 9.42 14.24 -22.55
CA GLY A 117 9.87 14.10 -23.92
C GLY A 117 9.71 12.68 -24.46
N PRO A 118 10.13 12.47 -25.73
CA PRO A 118 10.02 11.17 -26.40
C PRO A 118 10.68 10.02 -25.62
N ALA A 119 11.83 10.28 -24.96
CA ALA A 119 12.52 9.30 -24.14
C ALA A 119 11.67 8.84 -22.94
N TRP A 120 10.98 9.79 -22.27
CA TRP A 120 10.11 9.47 -21.15
C TRP A 120 8.91 8.60 -21.61
N THR A 121 8.27 8.96 -22.73
CA THR A 121 7.14 8.17 -23.25
C THR A 121 7.57 6.80 -23.75
N ALA A 122 8.79 6.66 -24.30
CA ALA A 122 9.36 5.36 -24.67
C ALA A 122 9.57 4.47 -23.42
N ALA A 123 10.11 5.03 -22.32
CA ALA A 123 10.25 4.32 -21.06
C ALA A 123 8.89 3.89 -20.48
N ALA A 124 7.89 4.78 -20.48
CA ALA A 124 6.53 4.47 -20.01
C ALA A 124 5.86 3.37 -20.85
N ARG A 125 5.99 3.45 -22.18
CA ARG A 125 5.52 2.40 -23.11
C ARG A 125 6.23 1.08 -22.83
N GLY A 126 7.56 1.09 -22.72
CA GLY A 126 8.37 -0.11 -22.45
C GLY A 126 7.94 -0.81 -21.16
N LEU A 127 7.74 -0.03 -20.08
CA LEU A 127 7.25 -0.57 -18.81
C LEU A 127 5.86 -1.18 -18.95
N ALA A 128 4.92 -0.46 -19.59
CA ALA A 128 3.56 -0.96 -19.81
C ALA A 128 3.54 -2.24 -20.66
N GLN A 129 4.41 -2.34 -21.68
CA GLN A 129 4.56 -3.55 -22.50
C GLN A 129 5.12 -4.72 -21.69
N ALA A 130 6.22 -4.51 -20.96
CA ALA A 130 6.90 -5.56 -20.22
C ALA A 130 6.04 -6.12 -19.06
N THR A 131 5.18 -5.30 -18.50
CA THR A 131 4.30 -5.67 -17.38
C THR A 131 2.84 -5.93 -17.77
N ASP A 132 2.48 -5.69 -19.04
CA ASP A 132 1.09 -5.68 -19.52
C ASP A 132 0.20 -4.73 -18.69
N ALA A 133 0.78 -3.63 -18.21
CA ALA A 133 0.11 -2.68 -17.33
C ALA A 133 -0.81 -1.71 -18.08
N ARG A 134 -1.74 -1.11 -17.32
CA ARG A 134 -2.55 0.05 -17.73
C ARG A 134 -2.16 1.24 -16.87
N LEU A 135 -1.86 2.37 -17.52
CA LEU A 135 -1.32 3.57 -16.90
C LEU A 135 -2.42 4.58 -16.57
N LEU A 136 -2.43 5.08 -15.34
CA LEU A 136 -3.11 6.30 -14.96
C LEU A 136 -2.05 7.41 -14.98
N LEU A 137 -2.26 8.44 -15.79
CA LEU A 137 -1.25 9.47 -16.03
C LEU A 137 -1.77 10.83 -15.54
N GLY A 138 -1.02 11.45 -14.63
CA GLY A 138 -1.31 12.80 -14.15
C GLY A 138 -1.10 13.84 -15.25
N LEU A 139 -1.91 14.87 -15.28
CA LEU A 139 -1.72 16.11 -16.04
C LEU A 139 -1.54 17.26 -15.07
N GLU A 140 -0.91 18.31 -15.52
CA GLU A 140 -0.60 19.48 -14.74
C GLU A 140 -1.90 20.28 -14.45
N LEU A 141 -2.05 20.85 -13.24
CA LEU A 141 -3.13 21.75 -12.89
C LEU A 141 -2.64 23.02 -12.19
N GLN A 142 -1.50 23.01 -11.51
CA GLN A 142 -1.03 24.13 -10.71
C GLN A 142 -0.77 25.39 -11.54
N ALA A 143 -0.25 25.26 -12.76
CA ALA A 143 -0.08 26.39 -13.69
C ALA A 143 -1.40 26.91 -14.23
N ASN A 144 -2.46 26.11 -14.21
CA ASN A 144 -3.79 26.45 -14.73
C ASN A 144 -3.76 27.01 -16.16
N ARG A 145 -3.10 26.28 -17.04
CA ARG A 145 -2.94 26.65 -18.45
C ARG A 145 -3.38 25.51 -19.37
N PRO A 146 -4.68 25.40 -19.69
CA PRO A 146 -5.26 24.25 -20.41
C PRO A 146 -4.55 23.89 -21.73
N ARG A 147 -3.84 24.86 -22.36
CA ARG A 147 -3.03 24.59 -23.56
C ARG A 147 -1.89 23.61 -23.28
N ILE A 148 -1.25 23.68 -22.09
CA ILE A 148 -0.18 22.79 -21.67
C ILE A 148 -0.72 21.37 -21.61
N ASP A 149 -1.83 21.18 -20.91
CA ASP A 149 -2.47 19.87 -20.75
C ASP A 149 -2.92 19.27 -22.08
N ALA A 150 -3.44 20.13 -22.98
CA ALA A 150 -3.85 19.67 -24.30
C ALA A 150 -2.69 19.15 -25.16
N VAL A 151 -1.51 19.77 -25.06
CA VAL A 151 -0.30 19.33 -25.76
C VAL A 151 0.26 18.08 -25.10
N GLU A 152 0.38 18.07 -23.79
CA GLU A 152 0.89 16.94 -23.01
C GLU A 152 0.04 15.69 -23.22
N ALA A 153 -1.27 15.77 -23.06
CA ALA A 153 -2.16 14.63 -23.27
C ALA A 153 -2.05 14.03 -24.66
N ARG A 154 -1.92 14.86 -25.72
CA ARG A 154 -1.68 14.40 -27.09
C ARG A 154 -0.34 13.68 -27.23
N ALA A 155 0.72 14.25 -26.65
CA ALA A 155 2.06 13.68 -26.70
C ALA A 155 2.13 12.33 -25.96
N LEU A 156 1.48 12.23 -24.79
CA LEU A 156 1.39 10.98 -24.02
C LEU A 156 0.60 9.90 -24.78
N LEU A 157 -0.55 10.24 -25.38
CA LEU A 157 -1.33 9.31 -26.19
C LEU A 157 -0.55 8.81 -27.43
N HIS A 158 0.18 9.70 -28.09
CA HIS A 158 1.00 9.36 -29.26
C HIS A 158 2.23 8.52 -28.85
N GLY A 159 2.98 9.01 -27.84
CA GLY A 159 4.25 8.43 -27.43
C GLY A 159 4.11 7.07 -26.74
N ILE A 160 3.10 6.90 -25.88
CA ILE A 160 2.87 5.66 -25.13
C ILE A 160 1.97 4.70 -25.91
N GLY A 161 0.93 5.23 -26.54
CA GLY A 161 -0.10 4.45 -27.23
C GLY A 161 -1.35 4.23 -26.38
N ARG A 162 -2.52 4.49 -26.99
CA ARG A 162 -3.83 4.49 -26.32
C ARG A 162 -4.13 3.20 -25.55
N ARG A 163 -3.73 2.06 -26.07
CA ARG A 163 -4.00 0.75 -25.43
C ARG A 163 -3.38 0.56 -24.06
N TYR A 164 -2.31 1.31 -23.74
CA TYR A 164 -1.62 1.23 -22.44
C TYR A 164 -2.10 2.26 -21.43
N ILE A 165 -2.81 3.29 -21.86
CA ILE A 165 -3.32 4.35 -21.00
C ILE A 165 -4.73 3.95 -20.54
N GLN A 166 -4.97 3.92 -19.24
CA GLN A 166 -6.28 3.68 -18.65
C GLN A 166 -7.09 4.97 -18.61
N SER A 167 -6.50 6.03 -18.05
CA SER A 167 -7.13 7.35 -17.91
C SER A 167 -6.08 8.42 -17.67
N PHE A 168 -6.46 9.67 -17.90
CA PHE A 168 -5.75 10.83 -17.38
C PHE A 168 -6.30 11.22 -16.02
N GLN A 169 -5.46 11.86 -15.21
CA GLN A 169 -5.79 12.49 -13.95
C GLN A 169 -5.43 13.98 -14.05
N ILE A 170 -6.20 14.88 -13.49
CA ILE A 170 -6.00 16.32 -13.64
C ILE A 170 -5.65 16.93 -12.30
N GLY A 171 -4.38 17.28 -12.13
CA GLY A 171 -3.79 17.77 -10.88
C GLY A 171 -3.52 16.65 -9.86
N ASN A 172 -2.94 17.03 -8.73
CA ASN A 172 -2.72 16.13 -7.58
C ASN A 172 -2.96 16.89 -6.29
N GLU A 173 -3.81 16.36 -5.41
CA GLU A 173 -4.18 16.98 -4.13
C GLU A 173 -4.48 18.48 -4.25
N PRO A 174 -5.41 18.89 -5.13
CA PRO A 174 -5.68 20.30 -5.40
C PRO A 174 -6.11 21.07 -4.15
N ASN A 175 -6.63 20.38 -3.13
CA ASN A 175 -6.89 20.92 -1.81
C ASN A 175 -5.65 21.44 -1.07
N LEU A 176 -4.45 21.05 -1.51
CA LEU A 176 -3.18 21.49 -0.92
C LEU A 176 -2.54 22.67 -1.68
N TYR A 177 -3.03 23.09 -2.83
CA TYR A 177 -2.48 24.20 -3.60
C TYR A 177 -2.45 25.55 -2.86
N PRO A 178 -3.39 25.86 -1.94
CA PRO A 178 -3.32 27.04 -1.09
C PRO A 178 -2.35 26.93 0.09
N VAL A 179 -1.89 25.71 0.45
CA VAL A 179 -1.15 25.49 1.71
C VAL A 179 0.26 24.92 1.52
N ILE A 180 0.52 24.29 0.39
CA ILE A 180 1.86 23.83 0.01
C ILE A 180 2.40 24.76 -1.07
N PRO A 181 3.59 25.37 -0.88
CA PRO A 181 4.17 26.24 -1.90
C PRO A 181 4.38 25.50 -3.23
N TRP A 182 4.01 26.11 -4.33
CA TRP A 182 4.35 25.60 -5.65
C TRP A 182 5.86 25.76 -5.92
N TYR A 183 6.42 26.92 -5.54
CA TYR A 183 7.85 27.21 -5.52
C TYR A 183 8.14 28.26 -4.45
N ARG A 184 9.43 28.60 -4.28
CA ARG A 184 9.84 29.73 -3.41
C ARG A 184 10.67 30.73 -4.20
N MET A 185 10.61 32.00 -3.81
CA MET A 185 11.44 33.06 -4.36
C MET A 185 12.57 33.39 -3.42
N LEU A 186 13.82 33.27 -3.87
CA LEU A 186 15.01 33.61 -3.11
C LEU A 186 15.86 34.59 -3.94
N HIS A 187 16.08 35.80 -3.43
CA HIS A 187 16.83 36.86 -4.14
C HIS A 187 16.35 37.10 -5.58
N GLY A 188 15.02 37.09 -5.82
CA GLY A 188 14.43 37.28 -7.15
C GLY A 188 14.45 36.04 -8.06
N HIS A 189 15.00 34.92 -7.60
CA HIS A 189 15.07 33.66 -8.38
C HIS A 189 14.15 32.57 -7.80
N PRO A 190 13.47 31.78 -8.62
CA PRO A 190 12.66 30.66 -8.16
C PRO A 190 13.56 29.51 -7.69
N VAL A 191 13.24 28.97 -6.52
CA VAL A 191 13.87 27.77 -5.96
C VAL A 191 12.79 26.74 -5.64
N VAL A 192 13.21 25.49 -5.44
CA VAL A 192 12.30 24.37 -5.20
C VAL A 192 11.42 24.62 -3.96
N TRP A 193 10.18 24.14 -4.01
CA TRP A 193 9.16 24.37 -2.99
C TRP A 193 9.56 23.90 -1.58
N TYR A 194 10.36 22.82 -1.46
CA TYR A 194 10.83 22.24 -0.20
C TYR A 194 12.10 22.93 0.33
N SER A 195 12.60 23.98 -0.33
CA SER A 195 13.72 24.79 0.19
C SER A 195 13.36 25.34 1.57
N LYS A 196 14.34 25.37 2.48
CA LYS A 196 14.19 26.02 3.79
C LYS A 196 14.28 27.55 3.68
N HIS A 197 14.68 28.07 2.53
CA HIS A 197 14.91 29.49 2.27
C HIS A 197 13.96 29.99 1.18
N GLY A 198 13.73 31.30 1.18
CA GLY A 198 12.90 32.00 0.20
C GLY A 198 11.42 32.13 0.61
N THR A 199 10.76 33.12 0.03
CA THR A 199 9.32 33.41 0.23
C THR A 199 8.47 32.37 -0.50
N PRO A 200 7.51 31.72 0.16
CA PRO A 200 6.63 30.76 -0.49
C PRO A 200 5.70 31.41 -1.49
N VAL A 201 5.53 30.80 -2.66
CA VAL A 201 4.54 31.17 -3.67
C VAL A 201 3.58 29.98 -3.85
N TYR A 202 2.31 30.23 -3.62
CA TYR A 202 1.26 29.23 -3.70
C TYR A 202 0.56 29.28 -5.06
N ALA A 203 0.12 28.12 -5.56
CA ALA A 203 -0.55 28.04 -6.85
C ALA A 203 -1.97 28.63 -6.81
N ARG A 204 -2.59 28.66 -5.64
CA ARG A 204 -3.97 29.17 -5.43
C ARG A 204 -4.06 29.99 -4.16
N SER A 205 -5.10 30.85 -4.13
CA SER A 205 -5.45 31.66 -2.94
C SER A 205 -5.99 30.78 -1.82
N PRO A 206 -5.97 31.26 -0.56
CA PRO A 206 -6.55 30.53 0.58
C PRO A 206 -8.05 30.20 0.44
N SER A 207 -8.79 30.95 -0.41
CA SER A 207 -10.20 30.70 -0.68
C SER A 207 -10.49 29.64 -1.74
N TYR A 208 -9.45 29.01 -2.29
CA TYR A 208 -9.60 27.98 -3.31
C TYR A 208 -10.31 26.73 -2.74
N GLY A 209 -11.37 26.33 -3.38
CA GLY A 209 -12.21 25.24 -2.93
C GLY A 209 -12.74 24.36 -4.08
N PRO A 210 -13.61 23.38 -3.75
CA PRO A 210 -14.14 22.44 -4.73
C PRO A 210 -14.80 23.09 -5.96
N SER A 211 -15.46 24.23 -5.80
CA SER A 211 -16.14 24.94 -6.90
C SER A 211 -15.15 25.50 -7.93
N GLN A 212 -14.08 26.15 -7.48
CA GLN A 212 -13.04 26.65 -8.38
C GLN A 212 -12.29 25.49 -9.05
N PHE A 213 -11.96 24.45 -8.27
CA PHE A 213 -11.35 23.23 -8.80
C PHE A 213 -12.19 22.60 -9.91
N THR A 214 -13.49 22.44 -9.73
CA THR A 214 -14.35 21.82 -10.76
C THR A 214 -14.43 22.65 -12.04
N ALA A 215 -14.40 23.98 -11.93
CA ALA A 215 -14.33 24.85 -13.10
C ALA A 215 -13.01 24.69 -13.88
N GLU A 216 -11.87 24.66 -13.18
CA GLU A 216 -10.56 24.43 -13.80
C GLU A 216 -10.44 23.01 -14.39
N PHE A 217 -10.91 22.00 -13.66
CA PHE A 217 -10.97 20.61 -14.12
C PHE A 217 -11.79 20.48 -15.42
N ALA A 218 -12.96 21.14 -15.47
CA ALA A 218 -13.81 21.13 -16.66
C ALA A 218 -13.15 21.85 -17.84
N ALA A 219 -12.43 22.97 -17.60
CA ALA A 219 -11.71 23.70 -18.64
C ALA A 219 -10.60 22.84 -19.28
N ILE A 220 -9.80 22.13 -18.47
CA ILE A 220 -8.78 21.20 -18.96
C ILE A 220 -9.44 20.01 -19.68
N MET A 221 -10.48 19.41 -19.07
CA MET A 221 -11.23 18.34 -19.69
C MET A 221 -11.75 18.71 -21.07
N HIS A 222 -12.15 19.96 -21.28
CA HIS A 222 -12.66 20.43 -22.58
C HIS A 222 -11.59 20.43 -23.68
N VAL A 223 -10.34 20.77 -23.38
CA VAL A 223 -9.28 20.97 -24.39
C VAL A 223 -8.42 19.75 -24.65
N ILE A 224 -8.32 18.82 -23.68
CA ILE A 224 -7.57 17.58 -23.89
C ILE A 224 -8.32 16.62 -24.83
N PRO A 225 -7.63 15.70 -25.52
CA PRO A 225 -8.24 14.69 -26.37
C PRO A 225 -9.33 13.91 -25.63
N ARG A 226 -10.40 13.52 -26.35
CA ARG A 226 -11.46 12.70 -25.73
C ARG A 226 -10.90 11.37 -25.27
N TYR A 227 -10.77 11.22 -23.97
CA TYR A 227 -10.25 10.05 -23.29
C TYR A 227 -10.86 9.91 -21.90
N ALA A 228 -10.72 8.72 -21.27
CA ALA A 228 -11.17 8.48 -19.91
C ALA A 228 -10.38 9.36 -18.91
N ILE A 229 -11.06 9.84 -17.90
CA ILE A 229 -10.51 10.70 -16.84
C ILE A 229 -10.82 10.07 -15.49
N ALA A 230 -9.88 10.20 -14.57
CA ALA A 230 -10.02 9.88 -13.16
C ALA A 230 -9.70 11.12 -12.30
N GLY A 231 -10.19 11.20 -11.10
CA GLY A 231 -9.93 12.29 -10.14
C GLY A 231 -10.87 12.23 -8.95
N PRO A 232 -10.75 13.15 -7.99
CA PRO A 232 -9.93 14.36 -7.93
C PRO A 232 -8.55 14.19 -7.24
N GLU A 233 -8.10 12.96 -6.94
CA GLU A 233 -6.77 12.71 -6.33
C GLU A 233 -6.57 13.45 -5.00
N THR A 234 -7.49 13.32 -4.08
CA THR A 234 -7.44 13.99 -2.78
C THR A 234 -7.93 13.08 -1.68
N ASN A 235 -7.54 13.36 -0.44
CA ASN A 235 -8.04 12.64 0.72
C ASN A 235 -9.35 13.23 1.29
N LEU A 236 -9.83 14.38 0.77
CA LEU A 236 -10.98 15.11 1.29
C LEU A 236 -12.29 14.70 0.60
N PRO A 237 -13.28 14.14 1.34
CA PRO A 237 -14.55 13.70 0.77
C PRO A 237 -15.32 14.78 0.01
N SER A 238 -15.31 16.06 0.45
CA SER A 238 -16.01 17.17 -0.21
C SER A 238 -15.51 17.42 -1.63
N TRP A 239 -14.22 17.22 -1.90
CA TRP A 239 -13.64 17.36 -3.23
C TRP A 239 -14.00 16.19 -4.13
N THR A 240 -14.05 14.97 -3.57
CA THR A 240 -14.55 13.77 -4.27
C THR A 240 -16.02 13.98 -4.65
N GLN A 241 -16.83 14.51 -3.72
CA GLN A 241 -18.24 14.80 -3.97
C GLN A 241 -18.43 15.79 -5.12
N ALA A 242 -17.56 16.78 -5.24
CA ALA A 242 -17.64 17.81 -6.29
C ALA A 242 -17.51 17.24 -7.71
N LEU A 243 -16.84 16.10 -7.90
CA LEU A 243 -16.74 15.42 -9.21
C LEU A 243 -17.85 14.40 -9.49
N ILE A 244 -18.72 14.09 -8.54
CA ILE A 244 -19.83 13.16 -8.74
C ILE A 244 -20.75 13.59 -9.90
N PRO A 245 -21.08 14.88 -10.10
CA PRO A 245 -21.89 15.33 -11.24
C PRO A 245 -21.27 15.04 -12.61
N PHE A 246 -19.95 14.87 -12.71
CA PHE A 246 -19.25 14.53 -13.94
C PHE A 246 -19.29 13.05 -14.30
N LEU A 247 -19.74 12.20 -13.35
CA LEU A 247 -19.95 10.78 -13.61
C LEU A 247 -21.25 10.57 -14.38
N GLU A 248 -21.12 10.18 -15.62
CA GLU A 248 -22.24 9.85 -16.49
C GLU A 248 -21.99 8.49 -17.17
N PRO A 249 -23.03 7.69 -17.42
CA PRO A 249 -22.92 6.51 -18.26
C PRO A 249 -22.34 6.90 -19.63
N ARG A 250 -21.19 6.32 -20.00
CA ARG A 250 -20.41 6.69 -21.20
C ARG A 250 -19.81 8.10 -21.18
N GLY A 251 -19.79 8.79 -20.04
CA GLY A 251 -19.08 10.04 -19.83
C GLY A 251 -17.55 9.87 -19.87
N ARG A 252 -16.86 11.00 -19.78
CA ARG A 252 -15.39 10.99 -19.76
C ARG A 252 -14.81 10.68 -18.39
N VAL A 253 -15.45 11.15 -17.30
CA VAL A 253 -15.05 10.81 -15.93
C VAL A 253 -15.59 9.41 -15.62
N THR A 254 -14.67 8.43 -15.55
CA THR A 254 -15.02 7.02 -15.39
C THR A 254 -14.65 6.47 -14.02
N THR A 255 -13.77 7.17 -13.30
CA THR A 255 -13.24 6.72 -12.02
C THR A 255 -13.09 7.90 -11.07
N LEU A 256 -13.72 7.82 -9.90
CA LEU A 256 -13.36 8.72 -8.81
C LEU A 256 -12.17 8.14 -8.03
N THR A 257 -11.26 9.03 -7.65
CA THR A 257 -10.02 8.66 -6.97
C THR A 257 -9.88 9.35 -5.62
N THR A 258 -9.14 8.73 -4.72
CA THR A 258 -8.82 9.29 -3.41
C THR A 258 -7.48 8.77 -2.90
N HIS A 259 -6.84 9.58 -2.04
CA HIS A 259 -5.65 9.17 -1.30
C HIS A 259 -6.00 8.67 0.09
N ALA A 260 -5.21 7.75 0.63
CA ALA A 260 -5.40 7.21 1.97
C ALA A 260 -4.07 6.80 2.62
N TYR A 261 -3.81 7.34 3.82
CA TYR A 261 -2.60 7.04 4.59
C TYR A 261 -2.95 6.69 6.03
N GLY A 262 -2.28 5.65 6.57
CA GLY A 262 -2.52 5.17 7.92
C GLY A 262 -2.20 6.23 8.98
N VAL A 263 -1.00 6.80 8.93
CA VAL A 263 -0.53 7.87 9.84
C VAL A 263 0.22 8.96 9.07
N ASN A 264 0.53 10.08 9.73
CA ASN A 264 1.01 11.28 9.06
C ASN A 264 2.21 11.91 9.80
N ASN A 265 3.36 11.93 9.13
CA ASN A 265 4.61 12.48 9.67
C ASN A 265 4.65 14.03 9.69
N CYS A 266 3.65 14.72 9.11
CA CYS A 266 3.48 16.16 9.23
C CYS A 266 2.75 16.58 10.51
N VAL A 267 2.14 15.64 11.24
CA VAL A 267 1.52 15.90 12.55
C VAL A 267 2.58 16.23 13.57
N LYS A 268 2.41 17.35 14.30
CA LYS A 268 3.34 17.82 15.31
C LYS A 268 2.97 17.36 16.73
N ASP A 269 1.69 17.12 16.96
CA ASP A 269 1.19 16.60 18.23
C ASP A 269 1.53 15.11 18.36
N HIS A 270 2.46 14.80 19.23
CA HIS A 270 2.92 13.43 19.49
C HIS A 270 1.84 12.56 20.18
N ASN A 271 0.83 13.17 20.80
CA ASN A 271 -0.29 12.46 21.41
C ASN A 271 -1.40 12.12 20.41
N SER A 272 -1.34 12.70 19.22
CA SER A 272 -2.30 12.40 18.15
C SER A 272 -2.20 10.92 17.74
N ASP A 273 -3.34 10.28 17.55
CA ASP A 273 -3.41 8.93 16.98
C ASP A 273 -2.97 8.87 15.51
N ARG A 274 -2.79 10.04 14.87
CA ARG A 274 -2.21 10.19 13.53
C ARG A 274 -0.68 10.33 13.54
N TYR A 275 -0.06 10.57 14.71
CA TYR A 275 1.39 10.68 14.80
C TYR A 275 2.04 9.34 14.46
N PRO A 276 3.14 9.29 13.70
CA PRO A 276 3.72 8.05 13.19
C PRO A 276 4.44 7.27 14.29
N THR A 277 3.73 6.33 14.87
CA THR A 277 4.25 5.28 15.74
C THR A 277 3.75 3.92 15.28
N VAL A 278 4.48 2.84 15.61
CA VAL A 278 4.02 1.48 15.31
C VAL A 278 2.67 1.18 15.96
N PRO A 279 2.43 1.52 17.26
CA PRO A 279 1.10 1.33 17.86
C PRO A 279 -0.01 2.08 17.12
N ASN A 280 0.20 3.34 16.71
CA ASN A 280 -0.80 4.12 15.99
C ASN A 280 -1.09 3.54 14.59
N LEU A 281 -0.06 3.04 13.89
CA LEU A 281 -0.21 2.43 12.59
C LEU A 281 -1.04 1.13 12.64
N LEU A 282 -0.95 0.37 13.74
CA LEU A 282 -1.68 -0.89 13.91
C LEU A 282 -3.07 -0.72 14.55
N ARG A 283 -3.52 0.51 14.83
CA ARG A 283 -4.90 0.77 15.28
C ARG A 283 -5.90 0.57 14.14
N LEU A 284 -7.14 0.21 14.49
CA LEU A 284 -8.25 0.05 13.54
C LEU A 284 -8.42 1.28 12.65
N ARG A 285 -8.30 2.48 13.22
CA ARG A 285 -8.42 3.74 12.48
C ARG A 285 -7.43 3.84 11.31
N ALA A 286 -6.23 3.32 11.47
CA ALA A 286 -5.20 3.41 10.44
C ALA A 286 -5.34 2.35 9.33
N SER A 287 -6.16 1.30 9.53
CA SER A 287 -6.41 0.23 8.55
C SER A 287 -7.89 0.05 8.23
N ARG A 288 -8.67 -0.58 9.11
CA ARG A 288 -10.09 -0.93 8.87
C ARG A 288 -11.04 0.27 8.77
N ASP A 289 -10.79 1.32 9.54
CA ASP A 289 -11.60 2.54 9.52
C ASP A 289 -11.00 3.63 8.62
N LEU A 290 -9.91 3.32 7.94
CA LEU A 290 -9.18 4.27 7.08
C LEU A 290 -10.08 4.86 5.98
N LEU A 291 -11.02 4.06 5.48
CA LEU A 291 -11.94 4.42 4.41
C LEU A 291 -13.36 4.77 4.90
N SER A 292 -13.62 4.78 6.20
CA SER A 292 -14.96 4.98 6.77
C SER A 292 -15.67 6.24 6.23
N THR A 293 -14.95 7.35 6.09
CA THR A 293 -15.48 8.61 5.54
C THR A 293 -15.70 8.57 4.02
N LYS A 294 -15.21 7.56 3.33
CA LYS A 294 -15.26 7.41 1.87
C LYS A 294 -16.32 6.40 1.42
N THR A 295 -16.71 5.49 2.30
CA THR A 295 -17.68 4.41 2.01
C THR A 295 -18.99 4.91 1.37
N PRO A 296 -19.63 6.01 1.83
CA PRO A 296 -20.84 6.50 1.20
C PRO A 296 -20.66 6.89 -0.28
N TYR A 297 -19.49 7.41 -0.62
CA TYR A 297 -19.18 7.83 -1.99
C TYR A 297 -18.91 6.64 -2.91
N ILE A 298 -18.36 5.54 -2.40
CA ILE A 298 -18.09 4.31 -3.17
C ILE A 298 -19.41 3.79 -3.75
N SER A 299 -20.44 3.63 -2.91
CA SER A 299 -21.77 3.16 -3.34
C SER A 299 -22.41 4.12 -4.35
N LEU A 300 -22.33 5.43 -4.10
CA LEU A 300 -22.89 6.45 -4.98
C LEU A 300 -22.24 6.45 -6.37
N VAL A 301 -20.91 6.29 -6.43
CA VAL A 301 -20.14 6.19 -7.67
C VAL A 301 -20.56 4.95 -8.47
N HIS A 302 -20.72 3.81 -7.81
CA HIS A 302 -21.19 2.59 -8.48
C HIS A 302 -22.62 2.71 -9.03
N HIS A 303 -23.51 3.37 -8.31
CA HIS A 303 -24.87 3.65 -8.80
C HIS A 303 -24.89 4.49 -10.08
N ARG A 304 -23.88 5.33 -10.27
CA ARG A 304 -23.69 6.12 -11.48
C ARG A 304 -22.87 5.43 -12.57
N GLY A 305 -22.55 4.14 -12.40
CA GLY A 305 -21.78 3.35 -13.36
C GLY A 305 -20.29 3.64 -13.38
N GLY A 306 -19.78 4.45 -12.43
CA GLY A 306 -18.36 4.76 -12.25
C GLY A 306 -17.62 3.71 -11.45
N LYS A 307 -16.30 3.91 -11.30
CA LYS A 307 -15.40 3.15 -10.43
C LYS A 307 -14.86 4.05 -9.33
N TYR A 308 -14.53 3.47 -8.18
CA TYR A 308 -13.87 4.17 -7.09
C TYR A 308 -12.51 3.53 -6.80
N ARG A 309 -11.44 4.31 -6.86
CA ARG A 309 -10.07 3.81 -6.69
C ARG A 309 -9.30 4.62 -5.66
N ILE A 310 -8.54 3.93 -4.81
CA ILE A 310 -7.53 4.58 -3.98
C ILE A 310 -6.26 4.60 -4.81
N ASP A 311 -6.03 5.67 -5.51
CA ASP A 311 -4.94 5.79 -6.48
C ASP A 311 -3.60 6.16 -5.86
N GLU A 312 -3.61 6.49 -4.55
CA GLU A 312 -2.41 6.62 -3.74
C GLU A 312 -2.68 6.16 -2.30
N MET A 313 -2.07 5.05 -1.89
CA MET A 313 -2.17 4.52 -0.53
C MET A 313 -0.78 4.23 0.05
N GLY A 314 -0.58 4.61 1.31
CA GLY A 314 0.66 4.32 2.03
C GLY A 314 0.48 4.25 3.54
N SER A 315 1.46 3.66 4.22
CA SER A 315 1.43 3.55 5.68
C SER A 315 1.63 4.90 6.38
N VAL A 316 2.60 5.69 5.92
CA VAL A 316 2.98 6.99 6.51
C VAL A 316 3.12 8.02 5.41
N THR A 317 2.35 9.11 5.45
CA THR A 317 2.51 10.25 4.52
C THR A 317 3.63 11.20 4.95
N CYS A 318 3.83 12.27 4.19
CA CYS A 318 4.90 13.27 4.43
C CYS A 318 6.29 12.62 4.49
N THR A 319 6.68 11.92 3.42
CA THR A 319 7.98 11.28 3.20
C THR A 319 8.29 10.05 4.07
N GLY A 320 7.38 9.66 4.95
CA GLY A 320 7.56 8.53 5.86
C GLY A 320 8.30 8.88 7.15
N SER A 321 8.41 7.89 8.03
CA SER A 321 9.08 8.00 9.33
C SER A 321 9.95 6.77 9.58
N ALA A 322 11.23 6.98 9.89
CA ALA A 322 12.13 5.89 10.26
C ALA A 322 11.65 5.21 11.56
N GLY A 323 11.80 3.89 11.65
CA GLY A 323 11.28 3.12 12.77
C GLY A 323 9.77 2.85 12.73
N VAL A 324 9.07 3.36 11.70
CA VAL A 324 7.66 3.04 11.42
C VAL A 324 7.50 2.57 9.98
N SER A 325 7.85 3.41 8.99
CA SER A 325 7.66 3.12 7.57
C SER A 325 8.45 1.91 7.06
N ASN A 326 9.53 1.55 7.72
CA ASN A 326 10.43 0.46 7.35
C ASN A 326 10.30 -0.76 8.25
N THR A 327 9.22 -0.86 9.05
CA THR A 327 9.02 -1.97 10.00
C THR A 327 8.04 -3.01 9.48
N MET A 328 8.06 -4.20 10.08
CA MET A 328 7.09 -5.28 9.85
C MET A 328 5.64 -4.82 10.09
N ALA A 329 5.40 -3.82 10.95
CA ALA A 329 4.09 -3.24 11.17
C ALA A 329 3.46 -2.74 9.87
N THR A 330 4.25 -2.21 8.92
CA THR A 330 3.73 -1.76 7.62
C THR A 330 3.25 -2.91 6.75
N ALA A 331 3.83 -4.10 6.89
CA ALA A 331 3.35 -5.29 6.19
C ALA A 331 1.99 -5.75 6.74
N LEU A 332 1.84 -5.79 8.07
CA LEU A 332 0.57 -6.12 8.73
C LEU A 332 -0.51 -5.11 8.37
N TRP A 333 -0.19 -3.83 8.46
CA TRP A 333 -1.07 -2.74 8.05
C TRP A 333 -1.53 -2.88 6.60
N ALA A 334 -0.62 -3.16 5.67
CA ALA A 334 -0.95 -3.26 4.24
C ALA A 334 -1.92 -4.41 3.96
N VAL A 335 -1.73 -5.57 4.60
CA VAL A 335 -2.66 -6.70 4.46
C VAL A 335 -4.06 -6.29 4.92
N ASP A 336 -4.20 -5.71 6.12
CA ASP A 336 -5.49 -5.35 6.69
C ASP A 336 -6.18 -4.23 5.90
N ALA A 337 -5.43 -3.18 5.51
CA ALA A 337 -5.96 -2.06 4.73
C ALA A 337 -6.42 -2.46 3.31
N LEU A 338 -5.71 -3.39 2.66
CA LEU A 338 -6.10 -3.90 1.34
C LEU A 338 -7.38 -4.75 1.43
N PHE A 339 -7.51 -5.59 2.44
CA PHE A 339 -8.74 -6.34 2.69
C PHE A 339 -9.91 -5.43 3.03
N ASP A 340 -9.70 -4.39 3.85
CA ASP A 340 -10.76 -3.42 4.13
C ASP A 340 -11.20 -2.69 2.87
N ALA A 341 -10.27 -2.24 2.03
CA ALA A 341 -10.59 -1.63 0.75
C ALA A 341 -11.42 -2.56 -0.15
N ALA A 342 -11.06 -3.84 -0.24
CA ALA A 342 -11.84 -4.83 -0.98
C ALA A 342 -13.25 -5.01 -0.39
N ARG A 343 -13.39 -5.07 0.93
CA ARG A 343 -14.66 -5.18 1.63
C ARG A 343 -15.57 -3.96 1.43
N GLN A 344 -14.99 -2.76 1.45
CA GLN A 344 -15.71 -1.51 1.20
C GLN A 344 -16.17 -1.36 -0.26
N GLY A 345 -15.71 -2.25 -1.17
CA GLY A 345 -16.09 -2.24 -2.56
C GLY A 345 -15.24 -1.34 -3.46
N VAL A 346 -14.07 -0.92 -3.00
CA VAL A 346 -13.09 -0.19 -3.82
C VAL A 346 -12.71 -1.02 -5.05
N ASP A 347 -12.59 -0.39 -6.22
CA ASP A 347 -12.26 -1.07 -7.48
C ASP A 347 -10.75 -1.26 -7.69
N GLY A 348 -9.94 -0.69 -6.80
CA GLY A 348 -8.50 -0.91 -6.80
C GLY A 348 -7.74 0.08 -5.92
N VAL A 349 -6.50 -0.30 -5.63
CA VAL A 349 -5.57 0.44 -4.77
C VAL A 349 -4.22 0.52 -5.45
N ASN A 350 -3.62 1.72 -5.54
CA ASN A 350 -2.23 1.89 -5.93
C ASN A 350 -1.39 2.19 -4.70
N LEU A 351 -0.51 1.27 -4.34
CA LEU A 351 0.41 1.46 -3.24
C LEU A 351 1.50 2.46 -3.64
N HIS A 352 1.70 3.48 -2.79
CA HIS A 352 2.68 4.52 -3.07
C HIS A 352 4.11 3.99 -2.95
N THR A 353 4.91 4.27 -3.97
CA THR A 353 6.36 4.05 -3.98
C THR A 353 7.02 5.15 -4.79
N ASP A 354 8.26 5.51 -4.47
CA ASP A 354 8.98 6.58 -5.15
C ASP A 354 10.48 6.29 -5.13
N TYR A 355 11.26 7.21 -5.67
CA TYR A 355 12.69 7.09 -5.67
C TYR A 355 13.29 7.52 -4.31
N ARG A 356 13.99 6.56 -3.63
CA ARG A 356 14.75 6.79 -2.39
C ARG A 356 13.97 7.36 -1.18
N ARG A 357 12.68 7.01 -1.00
CA ARG A 357 11.90 7.35 0.20
C ARG A 357 11.85 6.17 1.16
N ILE A 358 11.74 6.45 2.47
CA ILE A 358 11.70 5.39 3.48
C ILE A 358 10.36 4.65 3.51
N ASN A 359 9.29 5.28 3.06
CA ASN A 359 7.94 4.71 2.96
C ASN A 359 7.68 3.95 1.64
N ASN A 360 8.73 3.72 0.83
CA ASN A 360 8.62 2.97 -0.43
C ASN A 360 8.41 1.47 -0.18
N LEU A 361 7.85 0.80 -1.19
CA LEU A 361 7.74 -0.66 -1.22
C LEU A 361 9.10 -1.32 -1.46
N PHE A 362 9.94 -0.68 -2.26
CA PHE A 362 11.29 -1.12 -2.58
C PHE A 362 12.16 0.08 -3.00
N SER A 363 13.45 -0.07 -2.95
CA SER A 363 14.40 0.81 -3.63
C SER A 363 15.05 0.04 -4.78
N LEU A 364 15.24 0.71 -5.90
CA LEU A 364 15.91 0.19 -7.08
C LEU A 364 17.20 0.96 -7.33
N ASP A 365 18.31 0.25 -7.43
CA ASP A 365 19.62 0.81 -7.71
C ASP A 365 20.31 0.00 -8.81
N SER A 366 21.01 0.67 -9.73
CA SER A 366 21.86 0.03 -10.71
C SER A 366 23.31 0.06 -10.27
N VAL A 367 23.93 -1.12 -10.20
CA VAL A 367 25.35 -1.27 -9.85
C VAL A 367 26.02 -2.02 -11.00
N ASN A 368 27.01 -1.38 -11.65
CA ASN A 368 27.72 -1.93 -12.81
C ASN A 368 26.76 -2.41 -13.94
N GLY A 369 25.71 -1.61 -14.21
CA GLY A 369 24.72 -1.92 -15.24
C GLY A 369 23.72 -3.02 -14.86
N ARG A 370 23.78 -3.56 -13.64
CA ARG A 370 22.85 -4.56 -13.14
C ARG A 370 21.92 -3.97 -12.09
N TRP A 371 20.64 -4.11 -12.27
CA TRP A 371 19.64 -3.65 -11.34
C TRP A 371 19.54 -4.57 -10.12
N ARG A 372 19.31 -3.97 -8.98
CA ARG A 372 19.04 -4.64 -7.71
C ARG A 372 17.93 -3.91 -6.99
N ALA A 373 17.06 -4.65 -6.35
CA ALA A 373 16.03 -4.07 -5.47
C ALA A 373 16.28 -4.49 -4.01
N THR A 374 16.11 -3.55 -3.11
CA THR A 374 15.94 -3.83 -1.68
C THR A 374 14.45 -3.72 -1.38
N VAL A 375 13.81 -4.84 -1.06
CA VAL A 375 12.37 -4.94 -0.83
C VAL A 375 12.06 -4.65 0.64
N ARG A 376 11.10 -3.76 0.89
CA ARG A 376 10.71 -3.34 2.24
C ARG A 376 9.52 -4.15 2.77
N PRO A 377 9.31 -4.15 4.10
CA PRO A 377 8.25 -4.95 4.74
C PRO A 377 6.86 -4.76 4.13
N ILE A 378 6.46 -3.53 3.82
CA ILE A 378 5.15 -3.22 3.23
C ILE A 378 4.86 -4.01 1.94
N TYR A 379 5.86 -4.29 1.11
CA TYR A 379 5.72 -5.08 -0.10
C TYR A 379 5.30 -6.52 0.20
N TYR A 380 5.87 -7.13 1.26
CA TYR A 380 5.48 -8.49 1.68
C TYR A 380 4.01 -8.55 2.12
N GLY A 381 3.49 -7.47 2.71
CA GLY A 381 2.05 -7.36 3.01
C GLY A 381 1.19 -7.35 1.75
N GLY A 382 1.56 -6.55 0.75
CA GLY A 382 0.90 -6.55 -0.56
C GLY A 382 0.96 -7.92 -1.25
N LEU A 383 2.11 -8.60 -1.15
CA LEU A 383 2.29 -9.94 -1.73
C LEU A 383 1.44 -11.00 -1.01
N LEU A 384 1.37 -10.98 0.33
CA LEU A 384 0.48 -11.85 1.09
C LEU A 384 -0.99 -11.63 0.69
N PHE A 385 -1.43 -10.38 0.53
CA PHE A 385 -2.76 -10.07 0.04
C PHE A 385 -3.01 -10.66 -1.36
N ALA A 386 -2.06 -10.51 -2.30
CA ALA A 386 -2.19 -11.08 -3.65
C ALA A 386 -2.31 -12.62 -3.64
N HIS A 387 -1.67 -13.31 -2.68
CA HIS A 387 -1.83 -14.75 -2.46
C HIS A 387 -3.19 -15.08 -1.82
N ALA A 388 -3.64 -14.25 -0.89
CA ALA A 388 -4.86 -14.47 -0.10
C ALA A 388 -6.13 -14.16 -0.86
N ASP A 389 -6.12 -13.15 -1.72
CA ASP A 389 -7.30 -12.70 -2.46
C ASP A 389 -6.99 -12.49 -3.96
N PRO A 390 -6.69 -13.58 -4.69
CA PRO A 390 -6.34 -13.48 -6.11
C PRO A 390 -7.51 -12.97 -6.96
N ALA A 391 -7.20 -12.51 -8.16
CA ALA A 391 -8.18 -11.97 -9.10
C ALA A 391 -9.42 -12.86 -9.26
N GLY A 392 -10.59 -12.25 -9.10
CA GLY A 392 -11.89 -12.92 -9.18
C GLY A 392 -12.35 -13.62 -7.91
N SER A 393 -11.56 -13.57 -6.83
CA SER A 393 -12.00 -13.99 -5.51
C SER A 393 -13.12 -13.10 -4.98
N ARG A 394 -13.85 -13.61 -4.00
CA ARG A 394 -14.87 -12.88 -3.23
C ARG A 394 -14.60 -13.06 -1.75
N LEU A 395 -14.72 -11.99 -0.98
CA LEU A 395 -14.62 -12.10 0.48
C LEU A 395 -15.83 -12.85 1.02
N LEU A 396 -15.57 -13.64 2.05
CA LEU A 396 -16.59 -14.37 2.81
C LEU A 396 -16.88 -13.63 4.12
N ASP A 397 -18.07 -13.88 4.69
CA ASP A 397 -18.39 -13.37 6.01
C ASP A 397 -17.52 -14.03 7.07
N VAL A 398 -17.13 -13.24 8.08
CA VAL A 398 -16.33 -13.70 9.23
C VAL A 398 -16.96 -13.15 10.49
N GLN A 399 -17.35 -14.05 11.40
CA GLN A 399 -18.05 -13.71 12.63
C GLN A 399 -17.26 -14.13 13.87
N GLY A 400 -17.34 -13.31 14.91
CA GLY A 400 -16.69 -13.54 16.19
C GLY A 400 -15.17 -13.33 16.15
N GLY A 401 -14.53 -13.40 17.29
CA GLY A 401 -13.09 -13.50 17.47
C GLY A 401 -12.22 -12.28 17.08
N ALA A 402 -12.78 -11.28 16.43
CA ALA A 402 -12.03 -10.07 16.17
C ALA A 402 -11.83 -9.28 17.48
N THR A 403 -10.57 -9.05 17.81
CA THR A 403 -10.20 -8.19 18.94
C THR A 403 -9.55 -6.92 18.43
N ALA A 404 -9.18 -6.02 19.33
CA ALA A 404 -8.42 -4.82 18.93
C ALA A 404 -7.08 -5.15 18.26
N THR A 405 -6.54 -6.36 18.41
CA THR A 405 -5.24 -6.79 17.88
C THR A 405 -5.27 -8.06 17.02
N LEU A 406 -6.43 -8.72 16.90
CA LEU A 406 -6.58 -9.89 16.03
C LEU A 406 -7.56 -9.57 14.90
N ARG A 407 -7.11 -9.73 13.66
CA ARG A 407 -7.91 -9.55 12.44
C ARG A 407 -8.03 -10.89 11.72
N VAL A 408 -9.18 -11.15 11.17
CA VAL A 408 -9.43 -12.33 10.35
C VAL A 408 -10.21 -11.92 9.10
N TRP A 409 -9.69 -12.34 7.97
CA TRP A 409 -10.30 -12.17 6.67
C TRP A 409 -10.45 -13.54 6.00
N ALA A 410 -11.47 -13.72 5.21
CA ALA A 410 -11.65 -14.94 4.45
C ALA A 410 -12.09 -14.63 3.03
N SER A 411 -11.59 -15.39 2.06
CA SER A 411 -11.95 -15.28 0.67
C SER A 411 -12.14 -16.66 0.02
N GLN A 412 -12.88 -16.70 -1.06
CA GLN A 412 -13.00 -17.84 -1.95
C GLN A 412 -12.56 -17.45 -3.35
N GLY A 413 -11.54 -18.12 -3.86
CA GLY A 413 -11.02 -17.94 -5.20
C GLY A 413 -11.87 -18.65 -6.27
N ARG A 414 -11.62 -18.34 -7.55
CA ARG A 414 -12.19 -19.07 -8.71
C ARG A 414 -11.75 -20.54 -8.74
N ASP A 415 -10.65 -20.87 -8.10
CA ASP A 415 -10.13 -22.23 -7.91
C ASP A 415 -10.88 -22.99 -6.81
N HIS A 416 -11.97 -22.43 -6.29
CA HIS A 416 -12.80 -22.95 -5.21
C HIS A 416 -12.05 -23.17 -3.88
N ARG A 417 -10.81 -22.72 -3.76
CA ARG A 417 -10.07 -22.75 -2.49
C ARG A 417 -10.56 -21.68 -1.55
N MET A 418 -10.70 -22.05 -0.28
CA MET A 418 -10.92 -21.11 0.81
C MET A 418 -9.58 -20.63 1.34
N ARG A 419 -9.43 -19.32 1.46
CA ARG A 419 -8.24 -18.66 2.00
C ARG A 419 -8.65 -17.84 3.21
N ILE A 420 -7.97 -18.08 4.35
CA ILE A 420 -8.26 -17.39 5.61
C ILE A 420 -6.98 -16.70 6.05
N THR A 421 -7.02 -15.39 6.11
CA THR A 421 -5.89 -14.56 6.53
C THR A 421 -6.09 -14.14 7.97
N LEU A 422 -5.12 -14.46 8.81
CA LEU A 422 -5.03 -14.11 10.22
C LEU A 422 -3.94 -13.06 10.39
N ILE A 423 -4.22 -11.99 11.13
CA ILE A 423 -3.24 -10.94 11.45
C ILE A 423 -3.28 -10.73 12.96
N ASN A 424 -2.15 -10.96 13.62
CA ASN A 424 -1.96 -10.64 15.03
C ASN A 424 -1.11 -9.37 15.17
N ASP A 425 -1.77 -8.24 15.37
CA ASP A 425 -1.16 -6.92 15.56
C ASP A 425 -0.63 -6.68 16.96
N SER A 426 -0.83 -7.64 17.88
CA SER A 426 -0.32 -7.52 19.24
C SER A 426 1.20 -7.36 19.24
N LEU A 427 1.69 -6.40 20.00
CA LEU A 427 3.12 -6.11 20.14
C LEU A 427 3.80 -7.03 21.16
N ASP A 428 3.01 -7.66 22.04
CA ASP A 428 3.49 -8.41 23.21
C ASP A 428 2.95 -9.84 23.32
N ARG A 429 1.79 -10.17 22.70
CA ARG A 429 1.09 -11.44 22.92
C ARG A 429 0.92 -12.27 21.67
N ALA A 430 1.19 -13.57 21.79
CA ALA A 430 0.73 -14.56 20.83
C ALA A 430 -0.77 -14.82 20.99
N ALA A 431 -1.41 -15.32 19.94
CA ALA A 431 -2.82 -15.71 19.96
C ALA A 431 -2.98 -17.14 19.46
N THR A 432 -3.93 -17.87 20.04
CA THR A 432 -4.41 -19.15 19.54
C THR A 432 -5.77 -18.94 18.91
N VAL A 433 -5.88 -19.19 17.59
CA VAL A 433 -7.11 -18.93 16.83
C VAL A 433 -7.74 -20.24 16.42
N ARG A 434 -8.94 -20.51 16.89
CA ARG A 434 -9.77 -21.63 16.46
C ARG A 434 -10.69 -21.17 15.34
N LEU A 435 -10.46 -21.65 14.14
CA LEU A 435 -11.27 -21.40 12.97
C LEU A 435 -12.38 -22.46 12.87
N ARG A 436 -13.63 -22.00 12.84
CA ARG A 436 -14.80 -22.82 12.51
C ARG A 436 -15.15 -22.59 11.04
N LEU A 437 -15.17 -23.66 10.27
CA LEU A 437 -15.42 -23.62 8.84
C LEU A 437 -16.94 -23.61 8.56
N PRO A 438 -17.34 -23.19 7.35
CA PRO A 438 -18.76 -23.17 6.95
C PRO A 438 -19.41 -24.55 7.12
N ALA A 439 -20.73 -24.54 7.36
CA ALA A 439 -21.53 -25.75 7.42
C ALA A 439 -21.32 -26.60 6.15
N GLY A 440 -21.10 -27.91 6.32
CA GLY A 440 -20.79 -28.84 5.22
C GLY A 440 -19.29 -29.09 4.99
N VAL A 441 -18.39 -28.24 5.47
CA VAL A 441 -16.93 -28.50 5.42
C VAL A 441 -16.51 -29.23 6.68
N ARG A 442 -16.64 -30.56 6.69
CA ARG A 442 -16.28 -31.39 7.88
C ARG A 442 -14.77 -31.67 8.01
N SER A 443 -14.09 -31.82 6.87
CA SER A 443 -12.65 -32.02 6.81
C SER A 443 -12.07 -31.31 5.58
N ALA A 444 -10.89 -30.73 5.73
CA ALA A 444 -10.16 -30.12 4.63
C ALA A 444 -8.67 -30.16 4.95
N ASN A 445 -7.87 -30.52 3.96
CA ASN A 445 -6.42 -30.40 4.03
C ASN A 445 -5.99 -29.08 3.39
N GLY A 446 -4.89 -28.53 3.86
CA GLY A 446 -4.39 -27.27 3.35
C GLY A 446 -3.00 -26.95 3.83
N THR A 447 -2.65 -25.68 3.66
CA THR A 447 -1.33 -25.16 4.00
C THR A 447 -1.44 -23.83 4.75
N VAL A 448 -0.39 -23.51 5.50
CA VAL A 448 -0.20 -22.20 6.15
C VAL A 448 1.06 -21.56 5.57
N GLU A 449 0.90 -20.35 5.03
CA GLU A 449 1.98 -19.43 4.66
C GLU A 449 2.07 -18.34 5.73
N ARG A 450 3.28 -18.10 6.28
CA ARG A 450 3.48 -17.15 7.37
C ARG A 450 4.23 -15.92 6.91
N LEU A 451 3.72 -14.77 7.29
CA LEU A 451 4.39 -13.47 7.20
C LEU A 451 4.86 -13.08 8.61
N GLN A 452 6.16 -13.06 8.81
CA GLN A 452 6.73 -12.86 10.15
C GLN A 452 8.16 -12.31 10.10
N ALA A 453 8.60 -11.76 11.23
CA ALA A 453 9.98 -11.35 11.45
C ALA A 453 10.40 -11.66 12.89
N PRO A 454 11.68 -11.96 13.18
CA PRO A 454 12.15 -12.28 14.53
C PRO A 454 11.84 -11.22 15.59
N GLY A 455 11.90 -9.93 15.21
CA GLY A 455 11.58 -8.79 16.09
C GLY A 455 10.09 -8.43 16.14
N GLY A 456 9.17 -9.25 15.59
CA GLY A 456 7.74 -8.94 15.50
C GLY A 456 7.46 -7.65 14.73
N ALA A 457 6.43 -6.88 15.13
CA ALA A 457 5.98 -5.69 14.42
C ALA A 457 7.04 -4.57 14.28
N TYR A 458 7.98 -4.48 15.19
CA TYR A 458 9.06 -3.47 15.16
C TYR A 458 10.25 -3.87 14.26
N ALA A 459 10.31 -5.08 13.77
CA ALA A 459 11.42 -5.55 12.95
C ALA A 459 11.57 -4.75 11.66
N THR A 460 12.76 -4.22 11.41
CA THR A 460 13.13 -3.52 10.16
C THR A 460 13.83 -4.43 9.16
N GLN A 461 14.20 -5.64 9.60
CA GLN A 461 14.93 -6.66 8.84
C GLN A 461 14.41 -8.06 9.18
N GLY A 462 14.82 -9.06 8.41
CA GLY A 462 14.46 -10.46 8.67
C GLY A 462 12.98 -10.78 8.41
N VAL A 463 12.27 -9.92 7.68
CA VAL A 463 10.89 -10.21 7.25
C VAL A 463 10.90 -11.34 6.24
N THR A 464 10.03 -12.33 6.47
CA THR A 464 9.86 -13.49 5.61
C THR A 464 8.40 -13.73 5.29
N LEU A 465 8.13 -14.20 4.06
CA LEU A 465 6.85 -14.75 3.64
C LEU A 465 7.07 -16.22 3.22
N GLY A 466 6.35 -17.14 3.85
CA GLY A 466 6.59 -18.56 3.66
C GLY A 466 8.03 -18.98 3.98
N GLY A 467 8.68 -18.34 4.97
CA GLY A 467 10.07 -18.59 5.35
C GLY A 467 11.10 -18.16 4.29
N ARG A 468 10.73 -17.29 3.36
CA ARG A 468 11.58 -16.72 2.31
C ARG A 468 11.63 -15.20 2.42
N SER A 469 12.78 -14.64 2.10
CA SER A 469 12.98 -13.19 2.01
C SER A 469 13.56 -12.82 0.64
N PHE A 470 13.31 -11.60 0.20
CA PHE A 470 13.93 -11.08 -1.03
C PHE A 470 15.41 -10.79 -0.83
N GLY A 471 15.79 -10.33 0.37
CA GLY A 471 17.11 -9.76 0.59
C GLY A 471 17.37 -8.60 -0.39
N THR A 472 18.57 -8.58 -1.00
CA THR A 472 18.84 -7.78 -2.19
C THR A 472 18.57 -8.67 -3.41
N THR A 473 17.47 -8.42 -4.10
CA THR A 473 17.05 -9.26 -5.24
C THR A 473 17.52 -8.69 -6.58
N THR A 474 17.87 -9.58 -7.50
CA THR A 474 18.20 -9.27 -8.90
C THR A 474 17.15 -9.81 -9.88
N SER A 475 16.07 -10.41 -9.38
CA SER A 475 14.95 -10.91 -10.18
C SER A 475 13.59 -10.27 -9.84
N GLY A 476 13.47 -9.67 -8.64
CA GLY A 476 12.19 -9.19 -8.13
C GLY A 476 11.18 -10.30 -7.80
N ILE A 477 11.62 -11.56 -7.79
CA ILE A 477 10.76 -12.73 -7.55
C ILE A 477 11.16 -13.37 -6.22
N LEU A 478 10.18 -13.60 -5.36
CA LEU A 478 10.38 -14.35 -4.12
C LEU A 478 10.53 -15.83 -4.44
N ALA A 479 11.51 -16.48 -3.82
CA ALA A 479 11.69 -17.94 -3.94
C ALA A 479 10.44 -18.68 -3.44
N GLN A 480 10.22 -19.92 -3.95
CA GLN A 480 9.07 -20.73 -3.58
C GLN A 480 8.92 -20.85 -2.05
N PRO A 481 7.71 -20.59 -1.52
CA PRO A 481 7.48 -20.55 -0.08
C PRO A 481 7.59 -21.95 0.54
N ARG A 482 8.00 -22.00 1.80
CA ARG A 482 7.89 -23.18 2.66
C ARG A 482 6.54 -23.13 3.36
N LEU A 483 5.63 -24.00 2.98
CA LEU A 483 4.29 -24.06 3.52
C LEU A 483 4.21 -25.18 4.57
N ALA A 484 3.59 -24.88 5.72
CA ALA A 484 3.28 -25.90 6.71
C ALA A 484 1.94 -26.54 6.38
N ALA A 485 1.85 -27.87 6.45
CA ALA A 485 0.60 -28.59 6.26
C ALA A 485 -0.35 -28.35 7.46
N VAL A 486 -1.65 -28.23 7.17
CA VAL A 486 -2.72 -28.16 8.17
C VAL A 486 -3.90 -29.01 7.74
N SER A 487 -4.66 -29.48 8.73
CA SER A 487 -5.89 -30.23 8.47
C SER A 487 -7.00 -29.75 9.40
N ALA A 488 -8.14 -29.42 8.81
CA ALA A 488 -9.37 -29.22 9.55
C ALA A 488 -10.03 -30.57 9.85
N ARG A 489 -10.49 -30.73 11.09
CA ARG A 489 -11.24 -31.91 11.54
C ARG A 489 -12.52 -31.46 12.22
N ARG A 490 -13.63 -32.17 11.97
CA ARG A 490 -14.96 -31.81 12.52
C ARG A 490 -15.34 -30.34 12.29
N GLY A 491 -14.99 -29.81 11.11
CA GLY A 491 -15.28 -28.43 10.72
C GLY A 491 -14.43 -27.36 11.42
N SER A 492 -13.30 -27.72 12.03
CA SER A 492 -12.44 -26.74 12.70
C SER A 492 -10.96 -27.05 12.58
N LEU A 493 -10.13 -26.00 12.71
CA LEU A 493 -8.68 -26.09 12.86
C LEU A 493 -8.19 -24.98 13.78
N THR A 494 -7.05 -25.20 14.41
CA THR A 494 -6.41 -24.23 15.30
C THR A 494 -5.10 -23.74 14.69
N VAL A 495 -4.88 -22.43 14.73
CA VAL A 495 -3.67 -21.77 14.24
C VAL A 495 -3.03 -20.97 15.36
N GLN A 496 -1.75 -21.22 15.61
CA GLN A 496 -0.95 -20.41 16.52
C GLN A 496 -0.41 -19.18 15.79
N MET A 497 -0.65 -17.99 16.34
CA MET A 497 -0.24 -16.71 15.77
C MET A 497 0.77 -16.02 16.68
N PRO A 498 2.06 -15.99 16.32
CA PRO A 498 3.03 -15.17 17.03
C PRO A 498 2.61 -13.70 17.08
N LYS A 499 3.11 -12.95 18.05
CA LYS A 499 2.92 -11.50 18.10
C LYS A 499 3.51 -10.82 16.85
N GLY A 500 2.87 -9.77 16.37
CA GLY A 500 3.34 -9.00 15.21
C GLY A 500 3.53 -9.87 13.96
N SER A 501 2.58 -10.74 13.64
CA SER A 501 2.66 -11.67 12.50
C SER A 501 1.35 -11.81 11.76
N ALA A 502 1.40 -12.31 10.51
CA ALA A 502 0.23 -12.74 9.78
C ALA A 502 0.41 -14.16 9.24
N ALA A 503 -0.70 -14.82 8.92
CA ALA A 503 -0.70 -16.15 8.31
C ALA A 503 -1.86 -16.27 7.32
N LEU A 504 -1.58 -16.90 6.19
CA LEU A 504 -2.56 -17.32 5.20
C LEU A 504 -2.77 -18.82 5.32
N VAL A 505 -3.97 -19.23 5.68
CA VAL A 505 -4.42 -20.63 5.63
C VAL A 505 -5.15 -20.82 4.31
N THR A 506 -4.66 -21.74 3.46
CA THR A 506 -5.32 -22.13 2.21
C THR A 506 -5.83 -23.54 2.35
N LEU A 507 -7.15 -23.70 2.26
CA LEU A 507 -7.82 -25.00 2.34
C LEU A 507 -8.29 -25.44 0.97
N GLY A 508 -7.98 -26.70 0.62
CA GLY A 508 -8.58 -27.39 -0.53
C GLY A 508 -9.97 -27.92 -0.18
N GLY A 509 -10.83 -28.00 -1.19
CA GLY A 509 -12.19 -28.53 -1.03
C GLY A 509 -13.25 -27.52 -1.54
N GLN A 510 -14.32 -28.04 -2.16
CA GLN A 510 -15.43 -27.23 -2.58
C GLN A 510 -16.30 -26.88 -1.36
N LEU A 511 -16.66 -25.60 -1.22
CA LEU A 511 -17.80 -25.25 -0.38
C LEU A 511 -19.04 -25.95 -0.97
N PRO A 512 -19.98 -26.43 -0.14
CA PRO A 512 -21.25 -26.95 -0.63
C PRO A 512 -21.91 -25.94 -1.57
N ARG A 513 -22.30 -26.36 -2.76
CA ARG A 513 -23.14 -25.53 -3.64
C ARG A 513 -24.48 -25.32 -2.93
N ARG A 514 -24.89 -24.09 -2.72
CA ARG A 514 -26.27 -23.76 -2.33
C ARG A 514 -27.17 -23.81 -3.55
#